data_a290f67769dfb64aedf44b450ddd61b8
#
_entry.id   a290f67769dfb64aedf44b450ddd61b8
#
_cell.length_a   1.000
_cell.length_b   1.000
_cell.length_c   1.000
_cell.angle_alpha   90.00
_cell.angle_beta   90.00
_cell.angle_gamma   90.00
#
_symmetry.space_group_name_H-M   'P 1'
#
loop_
_entity.id
_entity.type
_entity.pdbx_description
1 polymer ?
#
loop_
_entity_poly.entity_id
_entity_poly.type
_entity_poly.pdbx_seq_one_letter_code
_entity_poly.pdbx_strand_id
1 'polypeptide(L)'
;MAVMRGLVLLFLVFSVEYEAADVCSIGWTPFVVECFKFFPQAVDWVTAEKNCQSLDGNLASVRRPQQNDFLLSLVPVNTRVWIGGHDGEIENQWLWSDGTRYIYTNWCNTQPDNFKGSEHCLEISYTDNRCWNDEACSTTLGYICARRPS
;
A
#
# COMPACT_ATOMS: atom_id res chain seq x y z
N MET A 1 11.09 52.78 -53.93
CA MET A 1 11.79 52.13 -52.83
C MET A 1 10.85 51.10 -52.20
N ALA A 2 11.10 49.85 -52.43
CA ALA A 2 10.29 48.77 -51.80
C ALA A 2 10.88 48.50 -50.41
N VAL A 3 10.09 48.73 -49.36
CA VAL A 3 10.46 48.37 -48.00
C VAL A 3 10.12 46.90 -47.83
N MET A 4 11.11 46.02 -47.83
CA MET A 4 10.92 44.61 -47.45
C MET A 4 10.65 44.58 -45.94
N ARG A 5 9.41 44.34 -45.58
CA ARG A 5 9.07 43.98 -44.21
C ARG A 5 9.46 42.51 -44.01
N GLY A 6 10.59 42.28 -43.30
CA GLY A 6 10.97 40.97 -42.90
C GLY A 6 9.97 40.40 -41.90
N LEU A 7 9.34 39.30 -42.29
CA LEU A 7 8.48 38.54 -41.38
C LEU A 7 9.40 37.85 -40.36
N VAL A 8 9.41 38.34 -39.10
CA VAL A 8 10.09 37.61 -38.01
C VAL A 8 9.16 36.50 -37.59
N LEU A 9 9.44 35.27 -38.02
CA LEU A 9 8.80 34.05 -37.51
C LEU A 9 9.36 33.77 -36.12
N LEU A 10 8.57 34.13 -35.12
CA LEU A 10 8.82 33.69 -33.75
C LEU A 10 8.49 32.21 -33.65
N PHE A 11 9.52 31.36 -33.64
CA PHE A 11 9.36 29.96 -33.27
C PHE A 11 9.25 29.88 -31.73
N LEU A 12 8.01 29.71 -31.23
CA LEU A 12 7.81 29.33 -29.86
C LEU A 12 8.30 27.86 -29.70
N VAL A 13 9.49 27.73 -29.17
CA VAL A 13 9.98 26.39 -28.75
C VAL A 13 9.25 26.04 -27.47
N PHE A 14 8.22 25.20 -27.58
CA PHE A 14 7.66 24.56 -26.41
C PHE A 14 8.66 23.49 -25.97
N SER A 15 9.46 23.80 -24.95
CA SER A 15 10.18 22.75 -24.23
C SER A 15 9.14 21.93 -23.47
N VAL A 16 8.86 20.72 -23.94
CA VAL A 16 8.16 19.74 -23.14
C VAL A 16 9.17 19.30 -22.08
N GLU A 17 9.07 19.89 -20.89
CA GLU A 17 9.78 19.35 -19.75
C GLU A 17 9.13 18.01 -19.45
N TYR A 18 9.81 16.93 -19.83
CA TYR A 18 9.51 15.62 -19.29
C TYR A 18 9.93 15.65 -17.82
N GLU A 19 8.97 15.87 -16.92
CA GLU A 19 9.20 15.47 -15.54
C GLU A 19 9.53 13.97 -15.59
N ALA A 20 10.72 13.60 -15.12
CA ALA A 20 11.06 12.20 -14.95
C ALA A 20 9.96 11.59 -14.08
N ALA A 21 9.23 10.59 -14.64
CA ALA A 21 8.20 9.90 -13.87
C ALA A 21 8.85 9.42 -12.57
N ASP A 22 8.22 9.76 -11.43
CA ASP A 22 8.65 9.28 -10.14
C ASP A 22 8.76 7.76 -10.19
N VAL A 23 9.92 7.22 -9.81
CA VAL A 23 10.20 5.79 -9.83
C VAL A 23 10.34 5.27 -8.40
N CYS A 24 10.04 4.00 -8.21
CA CYS A 24 10.28 3.34 -6.94
C CYS A 24 11.77 3.10 -6.73
N SER A 25 12.23 3.28 -5.50
CA SER A 25 13.60 2.94 -5.10
C SER A 25 13.86 1.45 -5.31
N ILE A 26 15.14 1.07 -5.43
CA ILE A 26 15.56 -0.33 -5.59
C ILE A 26 14.99 -1.18 -4.45
N GLY A 27 14.39 -2.31 -4.81
CA GLY A 27 13.75 -3.23 -3.87
C GLY A 27 12.27 -2.95 -3.61
N TRP A 28 11.75 -1.84 -4.13
CA TRP A 28 10.33 -1.50 -4.07
C TRP A 28 9.67 -1.73 -5.43
N THR A 29 8.48 -2.28 -5.43
CA THR A 29 7.74 -2.62 -6.65
C THR A 29 6.63 -1.60 -6.90
N PRO A 30 6.58 -0.99 -8.10
CA PRO A 30 5.52 -0.04 -8.43
C PRO A 30 4.19 -0.74 -8.72
N PHE A 31 3.11 -0.14 -8.25
CA PHE A 31 1.75 -0.48 -8.66
C PHE A 31 0.90 0.80 -8.67
N VAL A 32 0.38 1.14 -9.84
CA VAL A 32 -0.33 2.40 -10.09
C VAL A 32 0.54 3.58 -9.68
N VAL A 33 0.21 4.28 -8.58
CA VAL A 33 0.91 5.51 -8.15
C VAL A 33 1.72 5.31 -6.86
N GLU A 34 1.87 4.09 -6.40
CA GLU A 34 2.57 3.79 -5.15
C GLU A 34 3.66 2.74 -5.35
N CYS A 35 4.57 2.68 -4.39
CA CYS A 35 5.64 1.69 -4.30
C CYS A 35 5.40 0.79 -3.09
N PHE A 36 5.61 -0.52 -3.27
CA PHE A 36 5.33 -1.53 -2.24
C PHE A 36 6.55 -2.39 -2.00
N LYS A 37 6.72 -2.82 -0.75
CA LYS A 37 7.77 -3.76 -0.40
C LYS A 37 7.30 -4.72 0.68
N PHE A 38 7.56 -6.01 0.46
CA PHE A 38 7.38 -7.06 1.44
C PHE A 38 8.64 -7.20 2.31
N PHE A 39 8.43 -7.23 3.63
CA PHE A 39 9.46 -7.45 4.64
C PHE A 39 9.18 -8.78 5.35
N PRO A 40 10.07 -9.77 5.19
CA PRO A 40 9.83 -11.10 5.76
C PRO A 40 10.11 -11.20 7.26
N GLN A 41 10.74 -10.20 7.88
CA GLN A 41 11.02 -10.21 9.31
C GLN A 41 9.72 -10.17 10.11
N ALA A 42 9.52 -11.14 10.99
CA ALA A 42 8.33 -11.23 11.81
C ALA A 42 8.41 -10.24 12.98
N VAL A 43 7.46 -9.29 12.99
CA VAL A 43 7.30 -8.30 14.07
C VAL A 43 5.81 -8.12 14.37
N ASP A 44 5.48 -7.51 15.50
CA ASP A 44 4.09 -7.15 15.81
C ASP A 44 3.59 -6.01 14.88
N TRP A 45 2.27 -5.82 14.85
CA TRP A 45 1.65 -4.87 13.94
C TRP A 45 2.14 -3.43 14.18
N VAL A 46 2.25 -3.00 15.42
CA VAL A 46 2.69 -1.64 15.76
C VAL A 46 4.13 -1.40 15.31
N THR A 47 5.01 -2.38 15.53
CA THR A 47 6.40 -2.30 15.07
C THR A 47 6.47 -2.28 13.54
N ALA A 48 5.66 -3.09 12.85
CA ALA A 48 5.57 -3.07 11.39
C ALA A 48 5.17 -1.68 10.88
N GLU A 49 4.11 -1.09 11.45
CA GLU A 49 3.66 0.26 11.08
C GLU A 49 4.74 1.31 11.33
N LYS A 50 5.42 1.27 12.48
CA LYS A 50 6.53 2.18 12.77
C LYS A 50 7.69 2.02 11.79
N ASN A 51 8.00 0.78 11.41
CA ASN A 51 9.04 0.51 10.42
C ASN A 51 8.68 1.12 9.07
N CYS A 52 7.44 0.96 8.62
CA CYS A 52 6.96 1.59 7.39
C CYS A 52 7.04 3.12 7.47
N GLN A 53 6.63 3.71 8.60
CA GLN A 53 6.72 5.17 8.81
C GLN A 53 8.17 5.66 8.77
N SER A 54 9.12 4.91 9.28
CA SER A 54 10.55 5.26 9.21
C SER A 54 11.08 5.25 7.78
N LEU A 55 10.36 4.62 6.85
CA LEU A 55 10.66 4.55 5.42
C LEU A 55 9.78 5.51 4.60
N ASP A 56 9.17 6.50 5.24
CA ASP A 56 8.27 7.49 4.63
C ASP A 56 6.97 6.89 4.08
N GLY A 57 6.48 5.82 4.68
CA GLY A 57 5.26 5.14 4.27
C GLY A 57 4.40 4.69 5.43
N ASN A 58 3.50 3.76 5.14
CA ASN A 58 2.63 3.08 6.08
C ASN A 58 2.52 1.61 5.68
N LEU A 59 1.99 0.77 6.56
CA LEU A 59 1.49 -0.53 6.15
C LEU A 59 0.48 -0.34 5.00
N ALA A 60 0.49 -1.25 4.03
CA ALA A 60 -0.31 -1.14 2.82
C ALA A 60 -1.81 -1.10 3.13
N SER A 61 -2.53 -0.25 2.41
CA SER A 61 -3.99 -0.27 2.34
C SER A 61 -4.46 -0.92 1.04
N VAL A 62 -5.69 -1.40 0.99
CA VAL A 62 -6.28 -2.03 -0.18
C VAL A 62 -7.61 -1.39 -0.49
N ARG A 63 -7.74 -0.79 -1.67
CA ARG A 63 -8.94 -0.07 -2.10
C ARG A 63 -9.70 -0.78 -3.21
N ARG A 64 -9.06 -1.73 -3.90
CA ARG A 64 -9.61 -2.44 -5.06
C ARG A 64 -9.12 -3.90 -5.11
N PRO A 65 -9.88 -4.81 -5.77
CA PRO A 65 -9.45 -6.21 -5.91
C PRO A 65 -8.09 -6.37 -6.57
N GLN A 66 -7.78 -5.56 -7.58
CA GLN A 66 -6.50 -5.62 -8.31
C GLN A 66 -5.31 -5.31 -7.39
N GLN A 67 -5.49 -4.39 -6.44
CA GLN A 67 -4.46 -4.07 -5.45
C GLN A 67 -4.26 -5.23 -4.47
N ASN A 68 -5.34 -5.90 -4.07
CA ASN A 68 -5.24 -7.11 -3.25
C ASN A 68 -4.44 -8.21 -3.96
N ASP A 69 -4.76 -8.50 -5.20
CA ASP A 69 -4.05 -9.50 -6.01
C ASP A 69 -2.57 -9.13 -6.17
N PHE A 70 -2.29 -7.85 -6.35
CA PHE A 70 -0.91 -7.36 -6.44
C PHE A 70 -0.14 -7.60 -5.14
N LEU A 71 -0.71 -7.25 -3.98
CA LEU A 71 -0.06 -7.49 -2.69
C LEU A 71 0.23 -8.98 -2.47
N LEU A 72 -0.72 -9.83 -2.81
CA LEU A 72 -0.52 -11.29 -2.72
C LEU A 72 0.60 -11.79 -3.62
N SER A 73 0.84 -11.15 -4.76
CA SER A 73 1.95 -11.49 -5.67
C SER A 73 3.33 -11.21 -5.07
N LEU A 74 3.42 -10.34 -4.08
CA LEU A 74 4.68 -10.01 -3.40
C LEU A 74 5.04 -11.01 -2.28
N VAL A 75 4.09 -11.82 -1.86
CA VAL A 75 4.20 -12.67 -0.68
C VAL A 75 4.22 -14.15 -1.08
N PRO A 76 5.16 -14.94 -0.57
CA PRO A 76 5.14 -16.39 -0.82
C PRO A 76 3.84 -17.03 -0.39
N VAL A 77 3.41 -18.11 -1.09
CA VAL A 77 2.24 -18.89 -0.72
C VAL A 77 2.41 -19.44 0.72
N ASN A 78 1.33 -19.57 1.47
CA ASN A 78 1.33 -20.01 2.87
C ASN A 78 2.08 -19.07 3.84
N THR A 79 2.26 -17.81 3.47
CA THR A 79 2.88 -16.79 4.31
C THR A 79 1.84 -15.75 4.69
N ARG A 80 1.60 -15.60 5.99
CA ARG A 80 0.71 -14.59 6.56
C ARG A 80 1.47 -13.30 6.76
N VAL A 81 0.86 -12.14 6.43
CA VAL A 81 1.52 -10.85 6.55
C VAL A 81 0.56 -9.77 7.05
N TRP A 82 1.11 -8.80 7.79
CA TRP A 82 0.41 -7.60 8.19
C TRP A 82 0.19 -6.65 7.00
N ILE A 83 -1.00 -6.07 6.93
CA ILE A 83 -1.28 -4.83 6.19
C ILE A 83 -1.94 -3.83 7.15
N GLY A 84 -2.27 -2.62 6.69
CA GLY A 84 -2.56 -1.47 7.55
C GLY A 84 -3.95 -1.40 8.17
N GLY A 85 -4.78 -2.42 8.06
CA GLY A 85 -6.12 -2.42 8.66
C GLY A 85 -6.11 -2.66 10.16
N HIS A 86 -6.93 -1.91 10.89
CA HIS A 86 -7.13 -2.08 12.34
C HIS A 86 -8.51 -1.59 12.77
N ASP A 87 -9.04 -2.14 13.85
CA ASP A 87 -10.27 -1.67 14.52
C ASP A 87 -10.05 -1.41 16.02
N GLY A 88 -8.81 -1.03 16.39
CA GLY A 88 -8.42 -0.84 17.78
C GLY A 88 -9.14 0.30 18.51
N GLU A 89 -9.75 1.26 17.78
CA GLU A 89 -10.45 2.39 18.38
C GLU A 89 -11.92 2.05 18.71
N ILE A 90 -12.63 1.44 17.75
CA ILE A 90 -14.01 0.98 17.92
C ILE A 90 -14.14 -0.38 17.24
N GLU A 91 -14.61 -1.38 17.97
CA GLU A 91 -14.80 -2.74 17.46
C GLU A 91 -15.65 -2.75 16.19
N ASN A 92 -15.20 -3.50 15.17
CA ASN A 92 -15.78 -3.59 13.83
C ASN A 92 -15.81 -2.28 13.01
N GLN A 93 -15.19 -1.23 13.48
CA GLN A 93 -14.95 -0.01 12.70
C GLN A 93 -13.53 -0.02 12.16
N TRP A 94 -13.34 -0.70 11.05
CA TRP A 94 -12.03 -0.88 10.42
C TRP A 94 -11.55 0.39 9.75
N LEU A 95 -10.28 0.69 9.97
CA LEU A 95 -9.58 1.85 9.41
C LEU A 95 -8.26 1.39 8.77
N TRP A 96 -7.80 2.15 7.79
CA TRP A 96 -6.44 2.00 7.26
C TRP A 96 -5.49 2.96 7.99
N SER A 97 -4.30 2.49 8.37
CA SER A 97 -3.30 3.32 9.07
C SER A 97 -2.81 4.51 8.24
N ASP A 98 -2.91 4.44 6.92
CA ASP A 98 -2.56 5.54 6.01
C ASP A 98 -3.66 6.60 5.88
N GLY A 99 -4.80 6.42 6.53
CA GLY A 99 -5.93 7.37 6.51
C GLY A 99 -6.81 7.28 5.26
N THR A 100 -6.55 6.35 4.34
CA THR A 100 -7.43 6.17 3.17
C THR A 100 -8.75 5.53 3.55
N ARG A 101 -9.77 5.67 2.68
CA ARG A 101 -11.10 5.15 2.96
C ARG A 101 -11.12 3.62 2.93
N TYR A 102 -11.76 3.04 3.93
CA TYR A 102 -11.96 1.60 4.05
C TYR A 102 -13.26 1.20 3.31
N ILE A 103 -13.16 0.72 2.08
CA ILE A 103 -14.32 0.41 1.21
C ILE A 103 -14.30 -1.00 0.63
N TYR A 104 -13.15 -1.51 0.23
CA TYR A 104 -13.00 -2.87 -0.28
C TYR A 104 -12.62 -3.82 0.84
N THR A 105 -13.18 -5.03 0.85
CA THR A 105 -12.84 -6.09 1.81
C THR A 105 -12.68 -7.43 1.13
N ASN A 106 -11.83 -8.28 1.68
CA ASN A 106 -11.64 -9.65 1.24
C ASN A 106 -11.54 -10.60 2.45
N TRP A 107 -12.41 -10.39 3.43
CA TRP A 107 -12.45 -11.22 4.62
C TRP A 107 -12.67 -12.69 4.29
N CYS A 108 -11.95 -13.58 4.98
CA CYS A 108 -12.26 -15.01 4.97
C CYS A 108 -13.67 -15.23 5.54
N ASN A 109 -14.29 -16.34 5.20
CA ASN A 109 -15.59 -16.70 5.76
C ASN A 109 -15.53 -16.67 7.30
N THR A 110 -16.55 -16.10 7.94
CA THR A 110 -16.67 -15.89 9.39
C THR A 110 -15.70 -14.87 9.98
N GLN A 111 -14.91 -14.18 9.16
CA GLN A 111 -14.02 -13.10 9.62
C GLN A 111 -14.60 -11.72 9.25
N PRO A 112 -14.28 -10.66 10.01
CA PRO A 112 -13.53 -10.67 11.27
C PRO A 112 -14.38 -11.22 12.42
N ASP A 113 -13.80 -12.01 13.32
CA ASP A 113 -14.53 -12.65 14.43
C ASP A 113 -14.12 -12.15 15.82
N ASN A 114 -13.09 -11.30 15.91
CA ASN A 114 -12.56 -10.77 17.18
C ASN A 114 -12.37 -11.88 18.23
N PHE A 115 -11.71 -12.95 17.84
CA PHE A 115 -11.54 -14.14 18.68
C PHE A 115 -10.99 -13.76 20.05
N LYS A 116 -11.68 -14.17 21.11
CA LYS A 116 -11.39 -13.82 22.51
C LYS A 116 -11.38 -12.31 22.81
N GLY A 117 -11.99 -11.47 21.97
CA GLY A 117 -12.04 -10.02 22.16
C GLY A 117 -10.69 -9.32 22.02
N SER A 118 -9.71 -9.92 21.34
CA SER A 118 -8.34 -9.41 21.28
C SER A 118 -7.75 -9.31 19.88
N GLU A 119 -8.57 -9.44 18.84
CA GLU A 119 -8.12 -9.39 17.44
C GLU A 119 -8.52 -8.07 16.79
N HIS A 120 -7.56 -7.17 16.62
CA HIS A 120 -7.80 -5.79 16.15
C HIS A 120 -6.90 -5.38 14.99
N CYS A 121 -6.09 -6.28 14.45
CA CYS A 121 -5.15 -6.00 13.38
C CYS A 121 -5.39 -6.94 12.21
N LEU A 122 -5.21 -6.42 10.99
CA LEU A 122 -5.55 -7.11 9.76
C LEU A 122 -4.34 -7.79 9.15
N GLU A 123 -4.47 -9.09 8.91
CA GLU A 123 -3.52 -9.88 8.14
C GLU A 123 -4.14 -10.37 6.83
N ILE A 124 -3.30 -10.60 5.83
CA ILE A 124 -3.69 -11.23 4.58
C ILE A 124 -2.98 -12.55 4.38
N SER A 125 -3.45 -13.34 3.41
CA SER A 125 -2.91 -14.67 3.12
C SER A 125 -3.09 -15.66 4.29
N TYR A 126 -4.25 -15.54 4.98
CA TYR A 126 -4.54 -16.31 6.20
C TYR A 126 -4.80 -17.79 5.93
N THR A 127 -5.50 -18.12 4.85
CA THR A 127 -5.84 -19.50 4.47
C THR A 127 -5.29 -19.82 3.08
N ASP A 128 -5.56 -21.04 2.59
CA ASP A 128 -5.25 -21.42 1.21
C ASP A 128 -5.87 -20.45 0.16
N ASN A 129 -7.02 -19.84 0.49
CA ASN A 129 -7.65 -18.82 -0.32
C ASN A 129 -6.98 -17.44 -0.19
N ARG A 130 -6.00 -17.31 0.70
CA ARG A 130 -5.22 -16.09 0.92
C ARG A 130 -6.06 -14.86 1.25
N CYS A 131 -7.18 -15.06 1.93
CA CYS A 131 -8.12 -14.01 2.34
C CYS A 131 -7.69 -13.32 3.63
N TRP A 132 -8.46 -12.34 4.07
CA TRP A 132 -8.16 -11.50 5.23
C TRP A 132 -8.68 -12.12 6.53
N ASN A 133 -7.94 -11.86 7.61
CA ASN A 133 -8.31 -12.23 8.95
C ASN A 133 -7.94 -11.12 9.94
N ASP A 134 -8.72 -10.95 10.99
CA ASP A 134 -8.31 -10.18 12.16
C ASP A 134 -7.47 -11.06 13.09
N GLU A 135 -6.38 -10.51 13.59
CA GLU A 135 -5.43 -11.21 14.45
C GLU A 135 -5.01 -10.32 15.61
N ALA A 136 -4.54 -10.93 16.69
CA ALA A 136 -3.95 -10.20 17.80
C ALA A 136 -2.76 -9.35 17.30
N CYS A 137 -2.78 -8.07 17.62
CA CYS A 137 -1.73 -7.14 17.13
C CYS A 137 -0.33 -7.49 17.67
N SER A 138 -0.25 -8.26 18.75
CA SER A 138 1.00 -8.77 19.31
C SER A 138 1.59 -9.99 18.58
N THR A 139 0.84 -10.62 17.70
CA THR A 139 1.35 -11.70 16.86
C THR A 139 2.44 -11.17 15.94
N THR A 140 3.50 -11.95 15.73
CA THR A 140 4.63 -11.53 14.89
C THR A 140 4.51 -12.13 13.50
N LEU A 141 4.44 -11.26 12.50
CA LEU A 141 4.33 -11.60 11.08
C LEU A 141 5.25 -10.70 10.26
N GLY A 142 5.62 -11.15 9.06
CA GLY A 142 6.13 -10.25 8.02
C GLY A 142 5.07 -9.22 7.64
N TYR A 143 5.42 -8.24 6.82
CA TYR A 143 4.53 -7.12 6.53
C TYR A 143 4.81 -6.48 5.17
N ILE A 144 3.85 -5.73 4.68
CA ILE A 144 3.98 -4.98 3.43
C ILE A 144 3.84 -3.49 3.72
N CYS A 145 4.87 -2.72 3.36
CA CYS A 145 4.83 -1.26 3.36
C CYS A 145 4.43 -0.72 1.99
N ALA A 146 3.75 0.41 2.02
CA ALA A 146 3.44 1.22 0.85
C ALA A 146 3.92 2.65 1.06
N ARG A 147 4.42 3.30 0.00
CA ARG A 147 4.80 4.70 0.02
C ARG A 147 4.72 5.30 -1.38
N ARG A 148 4.70 6.62 -1.46
CA ARG A 148 4.77 7.31 -2.74
C ARG A 148 6.17 7.17 -3.34
N PRO A 149 6.32 7.20 -4.68
CA PRO A 149 7.61 7.30 -5.34
C PRO A 149 8.38 8.55 -4.87
N SER A 150 9.67 8.43 -4.78
CA SER A 150 10.56 9.54 -4.38
C SER A 150 11.27 10.13 -5.59
#